data_63755b632f53c7b0d56980936445b7e7
#
_entry.id   63755b632f53c7b0d56980936445b7e7
#
_cell.length_a   1.000
_cell.length_b   1.000
_cell.length_c   1.000
_cell.angle_alpha   90.00
_cell.angle_beta   90.00
_cell.angle_gamma   90.00
#
_symmetry.space_group_name_H-M   'P 1'
#
loop_
_entity.id
_entity.type
_entity.pdbx_description
1 polymer ?
#
loop_
_entity_poly.entity_id
_entity_poly.type
_entity_poly.pdbx_seq_one_letter_code
_entity_poly.pdbx_strand_id
1 'polypeptide(L)'
;YRAILVPQQATLTVTVATGDGKSRSKTLSSAQLESGKRYDMSVVVTNIDIDVELSGEVVDWGDGGSLDGGGDGGGGEGGGEGGDPGTLSYGGVDYPTATIGGRVWMTRNLRYLPDGAQIGTGIWYPCRGTAGSNDAEYVAERGLLYSFTTALGGATAASGTPVQGICPPGWHVPTGAEIEQMIASPEYDASLLRSAGMLVSDTGLYITEKKGYLMSCTSEDNGANYQAMPYSSGGIVAGLAPFPAGNGVSLRCVKDI
;
A
#
# COMPACT_ATOMS: atom_id res chain seq x y z
N TYR A 1 -14.35 8.84 10.25
CA TYR A 1 -15.10 9.00 11.52
C TYR A 1 -14.70 7.86 12.47
N ARG A 2 -14.61 8.13 13.75
CA ARG A 2 -14.35 7.11 14.80
C ARG A 2 -15.52 7.07 15.75
N ALA A 3 -15.98 5.88 16.11
CA ALA A 3 -17.01 5.66 17.13
C ALA A 3 -16.53 4.57 18.10
N ILE A 4 -16.84 4.72 19.37
CA ILE A 4 -16.61 3.68 20.37
C ILE A 4 -17.94 2.95 20.54
N LEU A 5 -17.96 1.66 20.26
CA LEU A 5 -19.13 0.82 20.39
C LEU A 5 -18.90 -0.24 21.46
N VAL A 6 -19.92 -0.53 22.24
CA VAL A 6 -19.85 -1.63 23.22
C VAL A 6 -19.91 -2.98 22.51
N PRO A 7 -19.24 -4.03 23.05
CA PRO A 7 -19.32 -5.36 22.49
C PRO A 7 -20.76 -5.86 22.46
N GLN A 8 -21.25 -6.17 21.29
CA GLN A 8 -22.62 -6.66 21.09
C GLN A 8 -22.83 -7.21 19.68
N GLN A 9 -23.85 -8.00 19.51
CA GLN A 9 -24.40 -8.27 18.19
C GLN A 9 -25.26 -7.06 17.79
N ALA A 10 -24.89 -6.38 16.73
CA ALA A 10 -25.55 -5.14 16.33
C ALA A 10 -26.00 -5.17 14.88
N THR A 11 -27.09 -4.46 14.62
CA THR A 11 -27.48 -4.06 13.29
C THR A 11 -26.90 -2.66 13.04
N LEU A 12 -25.95 -2.55 12.09
CA LEU A 12 -25.34 -1.29 11.74
C LEU A 12 -26.02 -0.73 10.49
N THR A 13 -26.52 0.49 10.57
CA THR A 13 -27.05 1.19 9.39
C THR A 13 -26.12 2.34 9.03
N VAL A 14 -25.57 2.27 7.82
CA VAL A 14 -24.76 3.34 7.25
C VAL A 14 -25.63 4.18 6.35
N THR A 15 -25.70 5.47 6.61
CA THR A 15 -26.42 6.44 5.77
C THR A 15 -25.41 7.43 5.19
N VAL A 16 -25.41 7.55 3.87
CA VAL A 16 -24.58 8.52 3.15
C VAL A 16 -25.49 9.58 2.54
N ALA A 17 -25.23 10.83 2.90
CA ALA A 17 -25.87 11.99 2.27
C ALA A 17 -24.95 12.55 1.18
N THR A 18 -25.46 12.72 -0.02
CA THR A 18 -24.75 13.30 -1.14
C THR A 18 -25.02 14.80 -1.26
N GLY A 19 -24.11 15.56 -1.89
CA GLY A 19 -24.21 17.02 -2.00
C GLY A 19 -25.43 17.53 -2.79
N ASP A 20 -26.16 16.64 -3.48
CA ASP A 20 -27.41 16.91 -4.17
C ASP A 20 -28.67 16.75 -3.28
N GLY A 21 -28.47 16.57 -1.97
CA GLY A 21 -29.55 16.42 -0.99
C GLY A 21 -30.19 15.05 -0.93
N LYS A 22 -29.66 14.05 -1.64
CA LYS A 22 -30.13 12.67 -1.55
C LYS A 22 -29.38 11.92 -0.45
N SER A 23 -30.09 11.01 0.20
CA SER A 23 -29.47 10.10 1.17
C SER A 23 -29.77 8.65 0.80
N ARG A 24 -28.82 7.78 1.03
CA ARG A 24 -28.94 6.34 0.84
C ARG A 24 -28.45 5.61 2.07
N SER A 25 -29.08 4.51 2.42
CA SER A 25 -28.74 3.73 3.61
C SER A 25 -28.58 2.26 3.24
N LYS A 26 -27.56 1.63 3.81
CA LYS A 26 -27.35 0.18 3.79
C LYS A 26 -27.32 -0.32 5.22
N THR A 27 -28.03 -1.41 5.47
CA THR A 27 -28.06 -2.06 6.78
C THR A 27 -27.27 -3.36 6.74
N LEU A 28 -26.32 -3.48 7.64
CA LEU A 28 -25.59 -4.71 7.91
C LEU A 28 -26.27 -5.37 9.12
N SER A 29 -27.01 -6.44 8.88
CA SER A 29 -27.64 -7.23 9.94
C SER A 29 -26.64 -8.24 10.49
N SER A 30 -26.56 -8.36 11.81
CA SER A 30 -25.75 -9.36 12.53
C SER A 30 -24.22 -9.10 12.53
N ALA A 31 -23.79 -7.84 12.54
CA ALA A 31 -22.39 -7.52 12.81
C ALA A 31 -22.05 -7.93 14.27
N GLN A 32 -21.07 -8.82 14.42
CA GLN A 32 -20.55 -9.22 15.73
C GLN A 32 -19.43 -8.25 16.12
N LEU A 33 -19.66 -7.44 17.17
CA LEU A 33 -18.66 -6.52 17.70
C LEU A 33 -18.10 -7.12 19.00
N GLU A 34 -16.82 -7.43 19.01
CA GLU A 34 -16.13 -8.04 20.15
C GLU A 34 -15.34 -7.00 20.95
N SER A 35 -15.14 -7.27 22.25
CA SER A 35 -14.37 -6.39 23.13
C SER A 35 -12.89 -6.35 22.72
N GLY A 36 -12.29 -5.17 22.78
CA GLY A 36 -10.87 -4.99 22.50
C GLY A 36 -10.52 -5.05 21.00
N LYS A 37 -11.51 -5.02 20.10
CA LYS A 37 -11.31 -5.15 18.67
C LYS A 37 -11.65 -3.88 17.90
N ARG A 38 -10.88 -3.58 16.85
CA ARG A 38 -11.14 -2.50 15.91
C ARG A 38 -11.73 -3.10 14.62
N TYR A 39 -12.77 -2.48 14.11
CA TYR A 39 -13.41 -2.84 12.85
C TYR A 39 -13.24 -1.69 11.87
N ASP A 40 -12.75 -2.01 10.67
CA ASP A 40 -12.70 -1.07 9.57
C ASP A 40 -13.89 -1.34 8.63
N MET A 41 -14.61 -0.29 8.27
CA MET A 41 -15.75 -0.37 7.39
C MET A 41 -15.45 0.36 6.10
N SER A 42 -15.52 -0.37 4.97
CA SER A 42 -15.42 0.21 3.64
C SER A 42 -16.81 0.53 3.11
N VAL A 43 -17.04 1.77 2.71
CA VAL A 43 -18.30 2.22 2.11
C VAL A 43 -18.02 2.66 0.67
N VAL A 44 -18.52 1.90 -0.29
CA VAL A 44 -18.44 2.24 -1.71
C VAL A 44 -19.79 2.82 -2.16
N VAL A 45 -19.76 4.09 -2.56
CA VAL A 45 -20.95 4.78 -3.08
C VAL A 45 -20.88 4.84 -4.59
N THR A 46 -21.83 4.22 -5.26
CA THR A 46 -22.01 4.32 -6.71
C THR A 46 -23.19 5.20 -7.05
N ASN A 47 -23.33 5.63 -8.31
CA ASN A 47 -24.49 6.43 -8.76
C ASN A 47 -25.84 5.70 -8.62
N ILE A 48 -25.84 4.39 -8.39
CA ILE A 48 -27.04 3.56 -8.39
C ILE A 48 -27.27 2.90 -7.03
N ASP A 49 -26.20 2.59 -6.27
CA ASP A 49 -26.31 1.85 -4.99
C ASP A 49 -25.18 2.22 -4.01
N ILE A 50 -25.39 1.91 -2.73
CA ILE A 50 -24.36 1.95 -1.69
C ILE A 50 -24.02 0.51 -1.36
N ASP A 51 -22.79 0.12 -1.61
CA ASP A 51 -22.24 -1.13 -1.13
C ASP A 51 -21.44 -0.88 0.13
N VAL A 52 -21.78 -1.59 1.20
CA VAL A 52 -21.10 -1.47 2.50
C VAL A 52 -20.59 -2.86 2.83
N GLU A 53 -19.29 -3.02 2.76
CA GLU A 53 -18.60 -4.21 3.26
C GLU A 53 -17.96 -3.89 4.61
N LEU A 54 -18.29 -4.69 5.60
CA LEU A 54 -17.56 -4.75 6.85
C LEU A 54 -16.44 -5.78 6.68
N SER A 55 -15.27 -5.33 6.25
CA SER A 55 -14.07 -6.17 6.27
C SER A 55 -13.51 -6.13 7.69
N GLY A 56 -13.99 -7.06 8.51
CA GLY A 56 -13.51 -7.20 9.88
C GLY A 56 -12.20 -7.98 9.91
N GLU A 57 -11.08 -7.31 9.77
CA GLU A 57 -9.86 -7.81 10.35
C GLU A 57 -9.84 -7.35 11.82
N VAL A 58 -9.96 -8.32 12.69
CA VAL A 58 -9.94 -8.09 14.14
C VAL A 58 -8.50 -7.81 14.54
N VAL A 59 -8.14 -6.55 14.68
CA VAL A 59 -6.85 -6.16 15.26
C VAL A 59 -7.04 -6.13 16.77
N ASP A 60 -6.40 -7.03 17.51
CA ASP A 60 -6.30 -6.95 18.96
C ASP A 60 -5.69 -5.59 19.33
N TRP A 61 -6.38 -4.88 20.20
CA TRP A 61 -5.78 -3.75 20.90
C TRP A 61 -4.71 -4.37 21.81
N GLY A 62 -3.45 -4.30 21.43
CA GLY A 62 -2.36 -4.59 22.33
C GLY A 62 -2.59 -3.79 23.63
N ASP A 63 -2.35 -4.41 24.77
CA ASP A 63 -2.54 -3.84 26.09
C ASP A 63 -2.12 -2.39 26.10
N GLY A 64 -3.08 -1.51 26.34
CA GLY A 64 -2.83 -0.10 26.51
C GLY A 64 -1.87 0.05 27.68
N GLY A 65 -0.60 0.26 27.38
CA GLY A 65 0.43 0.51 28.35
C GLY A 65 -0.06 1.58 29.31
N SER A 66 0.08 1.30 30.60
CA SER A 66 -0.20 2.18 31.73
C SER A 66 0.27 3.61 31.40
N LEU A 67 -0.59 4.60 31.60
CA LEU A 67 -0.24 6.02 31.60
C LEU A 67 0.55 6.35 32.87
N ASP A 68 1.73 5.81 33.02
CA ASP A 68 2.74 6.30 33.93
C ASP A 68 3.79 7.09 33.15
N GLY A 69 3.78 8.39 33.40
CA GLY A 69 4.77 9.31 32.85
C GLY A 69 6.15 9.00 33.41
N GLY A 70 7.10 8.81 32.51
CA GLY A 70 8.51 8.84 32.88
C GLY A 70 9.38 7.87 32.10
N GLY A 71 10.09 8.35 31.12
CA GLY A 71 11.51 8.12 30.86
C GLY A 71 11.99 6.74 30.45
N ASP A 72 12.67 6.81 29.33
CA ASP A 72 13.92 6.10 29.04
C ASP A 72 13.92 4.70 28.41
N GLY A 73 14.48 4.69 27.25
CA GLY A 73 15.38 3.79 26.51
C GLY A 73 15.33 2.29 26.78
N GLY A 74 15.18 1.54 25.71
CA GLY A 74 15.54 0.14 25.73
C GLY A 74 15.10 -0.65 24.51
N GLY A 75 16.03 -0.93 23.62
CA GLY A 75 15.81 -1.85 22.50
C GLY A 75 15.44 -3.25 22.99
N GLY A 76 14.62 -3.94 22.21
CA GLY A 76 14.26 -5.32 22.38
C GLY A 76 14.15 -6.01 21.03
N GLU A 77 15.21 -6.74 20.67
CA GLU A 77 15.17 -7.77 19.65
C GLU A 77 14.19 -8.87 20.08
N GLY A 78 13.33 -9.30 19.20
CA GLY A 78 12.48 -10.45 19.42
C GLY A 78 12.00 -11.03 18.09
N GLY A 79 12.75 -11.99 17.56
CA GLY A 79 12.28 -12.86 16.49
C GLY A 79 11.15 -13.77 17.00
N GLY A 80 10.15 -14.00 16.19
CA GLY A 80 9.06 -14.93 16.47
C GLY A 80 8.29 -15.26 15.21
N GLU A 81 8.21 -16.52 14.95
CA GLU A 81 7.63 -17.17 13.78
C GLU A 81 6.11 -16.95 13.68
N GLY A 82 5.60 -16.91 12.40
CA GLY A 82 4.16 -17.07 12.10
C GLY A 82 3.34 -15.84 12.42
N GLY A 83 3.60 -14.74 11.73
CA GLY A 83 3.09 -13.45 12.14
C GLY A 83 1.78 -13.04 11.50
N ASP A 84 0.88 -12.72 12.38
CA ASP A 84 -0.21 -11.77 12.24
C ASP A 84 0.18 -10.57 11.35
N PRO A 85 -0.73 -10.08 10.49
CA PRO A 85 -0.48 -8.89 9.70
C PRO A 85 -0.12 -7.72 10.60
N GLY A 86 1.13 -7.35 10.59
CA GLY A 86 1.67 -6.27 11.41
C GLY A 86 1.48 -4.91 10.76
N THR A 87 1.91 -3.89 11.47
CA THR A 87 2.02 -2.53 10.96
C THR A 87 3.47 -2.11 10.99
N LEU A 88 3.93 -1.55 9.86
CA LEU A 88 5.25 -0.96 9.73
C LEU A 88 5.11 0.57 9.77
N SER A 89 5.69 1.23 10.76
CA SER A 89 5.75 2.70 10.79
C SER A 89 7.02 3.17 10.08
N TYR A 90 6.87 4.00 9.05
CA TYR A 90 7.99 4.56 8.30
C TYR A 90 7.68 5.93 7.72
N GLY A 91 8.61 6.90 7.92
CA GLY A 91 8.44 8.27 7.45
C GLY A 91 7.18 8.96 7.98
N GLY A 92 6.78 8.66 9.22
CA GLY A 92 5.56 9.19 9.83
C GLY A 92 4.26 8.59 9.29
N VAL A 93 4.35 7.46 8.59
CA VAL A 93 3.21 6.76 7.97
C VAL A 93 3.18 5.31 8.45
N ASP A 94 1.99 4.83 8.78
CA ASP A 94 1.75 3.42 9.08
C ASP A 94 1.33 2.67 7.82
N TYR A 95 2.09 1.61 7.52
CA TYR A 95 1.85 0.71 6.40
C TYR A 95 1.40 -0.65 6.94
N PRO A 96 0.17 -1.09 6.66
CA PRO A 96 -0.22 -2.45 6.95
C PRO A 96 0.66 -3.45 6.19
N THR A 97 0.97 -4.58 6.82
CA THR A 97 1.78 -5.64 6.23
C THR A 97 1.05 -6.98 6.25
N ALA A 98 1.39 -7.86 5.34
CA ALA A 98 0.88 -9.23 5.29
C ALA A 98 1.98 -10.20 4.86
N THR A 99 1.90 -11.44 5.32
CA THR A 99 2.75 -12.51 4.80
C THR A 99 2.11 -13.09 3.55
N ILE A 100 2.81 -12.99 2.42
CA ILE A 100 2.36 -13.49 1.12
C ILE A 100 3.53 -14.24 0.48
N GLY A 101 3.34 -15.51 0.13
CA GLY A 101 4.39 -16.35 -0.44
C GLY A 101 5.58 -16.54 0.50
N GLY A 102 5.34 -16.59 1.80
CA GLY A 102 6.38 -16.78 2.83
C GLY A 102 7.24 -15.53 3.11
N ARG A 103 6.88 -14.35 2.58
CA ARG A 103 7.54 -13.06 2.84
C ARG A 103 6.56 -12.03 3.37
N VAL A 104 7.05 -11.12 4.20
CA VAL A 104 6.24 -10.01 4.70
C VAL A 104 6.30 -8.84 3.73
N TRP A 105 5.15 -8.41 3.23
CA TRP A 105 4.97 -7.33 2.26
C TRP A 105 4.22 -6.14 2.85
N MET A 106 4.56 -4.94 2.44
CA MET A 106 3.63 -3.82 2.57
C MET A 106 2.39 -4.10 1.71
N THR A 107 1.18 -3.90 2.27
CA THR A 107 -0.09 -4.05 1.53
C THR A 107 -0.59 -2.73 0.95
N ARG A 108 0.13 -1.64 1.18
CA ARG A 108 -0.09 -0.31 0.59
C ARG A 108 1.15 0.15 -0.17
N ASN A 109 0.94 0.95 -1.21
CA ASN A 109 2.05 1.56 -1.94
C ASN A 109 2.77 2.57 -1.04
N LEU A 110 4.09 2.63 -1.16
CA LEU A 110 4.92 3.57 -0.42
C LEU A 110 4.51 5.02 -0.76
N ARG A 111 4.50 5.90 0.26
CA ARG A 111 4.27 7.34 0.13
C ARG A 111 5.29 8.16 0.91
N TYR A 112 6.48 7.60 1.05
CA TYR A 112 7.60 8.24 1.73
C TYR A 112 8.26 9.28 0.82
N LEU A 113 8.47 10.46 1.33
CA LEU A 113 9.25 11.51 0.69
C LEU A 113 10.57 11.65 1.48
N PRO A 114 11.71 11.21 0.91
CA PRO A 114 13.00 11.36 1.56
C PRO A 114 13.34 12.81 1.88
N ASP A 115 14.11 13.04 2.94
CA ASP A 115 14.52 14.38 3.34
C ASP A 115 15.23 15.10 2.20
N GLY A 116 14.77 16.34 1.92
CA GLY A 116 15.29 17.15 0.82
C GLY A 116 14.80 16.78 -0.57
N ALA A 117 14.08 15.67 -0.73
CA ALA A 117 13.48 15.31 -2.01
C ALA A 117 12.27 16.21 -2.34
N GLN A 118 12.02 16.40 -3.63
CA GLN A 118 10.93 17.24 -4.12
C GLN A 118 10.04 16.45 -5.07
N ILE A 119 8.73 16.69 -4.97
CA ILE A 119 7.77 16.20 -5.96
C ILE A 119 8.08 16.84 -7.32
N GLY A 120 8.05 16.04 -8.37
CA GLY A 120 8.39 16.47 -9.74
C GLY A 120 9.80 16.05 -10.18
N THR A 121 10.64 15.58 -9.25
CA THR A 121 12.00 15.12 -9.55
C THR A 121 12.20 13.69 -9.01
N GLY A 122 11.96 12.70 -9.85
CA GLY A 122 12.07 11.28 -9.48
C GLY A 122 10.98 10.76 -8.54
N ILE A 123 10.11 11.64 -8.03
CA ILE A 123 8.95 11.32 -7.19
C ILE A 123 7.77 12.15 -7.67
N TRP A 124 6.61 11.54 -7.85
CA TRP A 124 5.41 12.19 -8.36
C TRP A 124 4.16 11.75 -7.62
N TYR A 125 3.13 12.57 -7.70
CA TYR A 125 1.80 12.22 -7.23
C TYR A 125 1.17 11.10 -8.06
N PRO A 126 0.26 10.29 -7.48
CA PRO A 126 -0.47 9.28 -8.22
C PRO A 126 -1.34 9.90 -9.31
N CYS A 127 -1.50 9.18 -10.42
CA CYS A 127 -2.31 9.62 -11.56
C CYS A 127 -3.80 9.64 -11.21
N ARG A 128 -4.46 10.77 -11.50
CA ARG A 128 -5.92 10.91 -11.45
C ARG A 128 -6.39 11.55 -12.74
N GLY A 129 -7.11 10.79 -13.56
CA GLY A 129 -7.42 11.21 -14.93
C GLY A 129 -6.16 11.23 -15.80
N THR A 130 -5.69 12.42 -16.16
CA THR A 130 -4.50 12.64 -17.01
C THR A 130 -3.39 13.42 -16.32
N ALA A 131 -3.47 13.64 -15.01
CA ALA A 131 -2.51 14.43 -14.23
C ALA A 131 -2.20 13.77 -12.88
N GLY A 132 -1.15 14.23 -12.22
CA GLY A 132 -0.87 13.86 -10.84
C GLY A 132 -1.82 14.56 -9.88
N SER A 133 -2.32 13.85 -8.88
CA SER A 133 -3.21 14.40 -7.85
C SER A 133 -2.50 14.53 -6.51
N ASN A 134 -2.45 15.76 -5.97
CA ASN A 134 -1.94 16.05 -4.62
C ASN A 134 -3.02 15.98 -3.53
N ASP A 135 -4.20 15.50 -3.86
CA ASP A 135 -5.26 15.25 -2.88
C ASP A 135 -4.76 14.29 -1.80
N ALA A 136 -4.82 14.71 -0.54
CA ALA A 136 -4.19 13.98 0.56
C ALA A 136 -4.79 12.59 0.80
N GLU A 137 -6.11 12.44 0.63
CA GLU A 137 -6.78 11.15 0.78
C GLU A 137 -6.43 10.23 -0.38
N TYR A 138 -6.41 10.78 -1.60
CA TYR A 138 -6.03 10.03 -2.79
C TYR A 138 -4.57 9.55 -2.74
N VAL A 139 -3.64 10.39 -2.28
CA VAL A 139 -2.25 10.01 -2.06
C VAL A 139 -2.13 8.97 -0.93
N ALA A 140 -2.92 9.11 0.14
CA ALA A 140 -2.93 8.14 1.23
C ALA A 140 -3.40 6.75 0.77
N GLU A 141 -4.33 6.69 -0.16
CA GLU A 141 -4.85 5.44 -0.73
C GLU A 141 -3.90 4.84 -1.77
N ARG A 142 -3.34 5.66 -2.67
CA ARG A 142 -2.63 5.22 -3.87
C ARG A 142 -1.11 5.20 -3.74
N GLY A 143 -0.56 5.90 -2.74
CA GLY A 143 0.89 6.11 -2.59
C GLY A 143 1.44 7.14 -3.56
N LEU A 144 2.77 7.25 -3.61
CA LEU A 144 3.49 8.06 -4.57
C LEU A 144 4.03 7.18 -5.71
N LEU A 145 4.40 7.83 -6.81
CA LEU A 145 5.13 7.21 -7.92
C LEU A 145 6.60 7.57 -7.78
N TYR A 146 7.48 6.60 -7.97
CA TYR A 146 8.93 6.77 -7.89
C TYR A 146 9.58 6.33 -9.19
N SER A 147 10.61 7.08 -9.65
CA SER A 147 11.53 6.52 -10.64
C SER A 147 12.33 5.37 -10.02
N PHE A 148 12.73 4.42 -10.85
CA PHE A 148 13.58 3.32 -10.35
C PHE A 148 14.89 3.84 -9.77
N THR A 149 15.50 4.84 -10.39
CA THR A 149 16.73 5.47 -9.88
C THR A 149 16.53 6.04 -8.48
N THR A 150 15.44 6.75 -8.23
CA THR A 150 15.11 7.31 -6.91
C THR A 150 14.79 6.20 -5.91
N ALA A 151 13.97 5.24 -6.31
CA ALA A 151 13.58 4.13 -5.44
C ALA A 151 14.78 3.30 -4.99
N LEU A 152 15.77 3.11 -5.86
CA LEU A 152 16.99 2.36 -5.55
C LEU A 152 18.08 3.21 -4.85
N GLY A 153 17.83 4.50 -4.60
CA GLY A 153 18.81 5.38 -3.97
C GLY A 153 20.08 5.59 -4.80
N GLY A 154 19.95 5.51 -6.14
CA GLY A 154 21.06 5.58 -7.08
C GLY A 154 21.90 4.29 -7.19
N ALA A 155 21.52 3.22 -6.48
CA ALA A 155 22.17 1.92 -6.65
C ALA A 155 21.75 1.27 -7.98
N THR A 156 22.71 0.64 -8.65
CA THR A 156 22.40 -0.28 -9.75
C THR A 156 22.38 -1.69 -9.18
N ALA A 157 21.22 -2.33 -9.17
CA ALA A 157 21.12 -3.72 -8.75
C ALA A 157 21.68 -4.64 -9.83
N ALA A 158 22.57 -5.55 -9.45
CA ALA A 158 22.80 -6.75 -10.23
C ALA A 158 21.49 -7.55 -10.27
N SER A 159 21.21 -8.20 -11.42
CA SER A 159 20.00 -9.01 -11.57
C SER A 159 19.81 -9.97 -10.37
N GLY A 160 18.65 -9.88 -9.73
CA GLY A 160 18.27 -10.76 -8.61
C GLY A 160 18.86 -10.42 -7.24
N THR A 161 19.61 -9.33 -7.09
CA THR A 161 20.12 -8.89 -5.79
C THR A 161 19.18 -7.86 -5.17
N PRO A 162 18.65 -8.10 -3.95
CA PRO A 162 17.82 -7.11 -3.24
C PRO A 162 18.57 -5.80 -2.99
N VAL A 163 17.89 -4.68 -3.13
CA VAL A 163 18.39 -3.34 -2.87
C VAL A 163 17.46 -2.66 -1.89
N GLN A 164 17.98 -2.21 -0.74
CA GLN A 164 17.19 -1.47 0.24
C GLN A 164 16.57 -0.22 -0.40
N GLY A 165 17.38 0.59 -1.10
CA GLY A 165 16.90 1.84 -1.70
C GLY A 165 16.25 2.76 -0.67
N ILE A 166 15.07 3.29 -1.01
CA ILE A 166 14.26 4.14 -0.11
C ILE A 166 13.32 3.33 0.80
N CYS A 167 13.42 2.02 0.82
CA CYS A 167 12.68 1.19 1.78
C CYS A 167 13.25 1.35 3.20
N PRO A 168 12.45 1.10 4.24
CA PRO A 168 12.92 1.18 5.63
C PRO A 168 14.07 0.20 5.91
N PRO A 169 14.86 0.43 6.96
CA PRO A 169 15.86 -0.55 7.40
C PRO A 169 15.24 -1.94 7.63
N GLY A 170 15.89 -3.00 7.14
CA GLY A 170 15.38 -4.37 7.19
C GLY A 170 14.31 -4.68 6.14
N TRP A 171 14.16 -3.79 5.14
CA TRP A 171 13.26 -3.95 4.00
C TRP A 171 13.99 -3.55 2.71
N HIS A 172 13.53 -4.07 1.58
CA HIS A 172 14.12 -3.76 0.28
C HIS A 172 13.06 -3.57 -0.82
N VAL A 173 13.49 -2.99 -1.93
CA VAL A 173 12.71 -2.93 -3.17
C VAL A 173 12.64 -4.35 -3.73
N PRO A 174 11.45 -4.91 -3.99
CA PRO A 174 11.32 -6.31 -4.38
C PRO A 174 12.07 -6.64 -5.66
N THR A 175 12.61 -7.84 -5.74
CA THR A 175 13.10 -8.42 -6.99
C THR A 175 11.93 -8.91 -7.85
N GLY A 176 12.17 -9.10 -9.15
CA GLY A 176 11.16 -9.67 -10.04
C GLY A 176 10.71 -11.06 -9.58
N ALA A 177 11.64 -11.90 -9.13
CA ALA A 177 11.33 -13.24 -8.62
C ALA A 177 10.43 -13.21 -7.37
N GLU A 178 10.62 -12.24 -6.46
CA GLU A 178 9.77 -12.09 -5.29
C GLU A 178 8.35 -11.64 -5.66
N ILE A 179 8.21 -10.76 -6.65
CA ILE A 179 6.91 -10.38 -7.18
C ILE A 179 6.20 -11.58 -7.81
N GLU A 180 6.89 -12.37 -8.62
CA GLU A 180 6.33 -13.60 -9.20
C GLU A 180 5.92 -14.61 -8.13
N GLN A 181 6.74 -14.80 -7.09
CA GLN A 181 6.41 -15.65 -5.95
C GLN A 181 5.18 -15.13 -5.18
N MET A 182 5.08 -13.82 -4.96
CA MET A 182 3.92 -13.20 -4.33
C MET A 182 2.64 -13.50 -5.11
N ILE A 183 2.66 -13.31 -6.44
CA ILE A 183 1.48 -13.52 -7.30
C ILE A 183 1.06 -14.99 -7.35
N ALA A 184 2.02 -15.90 -7.35
CA ALA A 184 1.76 -17.34 -7.41
C ALA A 184 1.25 -17.92 -6.08
N SER A 185 1.30 -17.13 -5.01
CA SER A 185 0.91 -17.56 -3.67
C SER A 185 -0.62 -17.61 -3.51
N PRO A 186 -1.15 -18.60 -2.79
CA PRO A 186 -2.59 -18.64 -2.46
C PRO A 186 -3.04 -17.51 -1.53
N GLU A 187 -2.12 -16.89 -0.79
CA GLU A 187 -2.38 -15.72 0.06
C GLU A 187 -2.47 -14.40 -0.73
N TYR A 188 -2.13 -14.45 -2.02
CA TYR A 188 -2.20 -13.26 -2.86
C TYR A 188 -3.65 -12.83 -3.10
N ASP A 189 -3.94 -11.59 -2.75
CA ASP A 189 -5.22 -10.93 -3.00
C ASP A 189 -5.02 -9.70 -3.90
N ALA A 190 -5.59 -9.74 -5.10
CA ALA A 190 -5.53 -8.65 -6.06
C ALA A 190 -6.18 -7.36 -5.54
N SER A 191 -7.12 -7.44 -4.60
CA SER A 191 -7.76 -6.28 -3.97
C SER A 191 -6.79 -5.41 -3.16
N LEU A 192 -5.64 -5.97 -2.75
CA LEU A 192 -4.58 -5.23 -2.09
C LEU A 192 -3.87 -4.27 -3.04
N LEU A 193 -3.92 -4.49 -4.36
CA LEU A 193 -3.26 -3.65 -5.34
C LEU A 193 -4.11 -2.41 -5.66
N ARG A 194 -3.60 -1.23 -5.35
CA ARG A 194 -4.23 0.07 -5.65
C ARG A 194 -3.56 0.71 -6.85
N SER A 195 -4.30 0.83 -7.95
CA SER A 195 -3.79 1.45 -9.18
C SER A 195 -3.49 2.93 -8.96
N ALA A 196 -2.26 3.34 -9.22
CA ALA A 196 -1.78 4.73 -9.08
C ALA A 196 -1.35 5.33 -10.42
N GLY A 197 -1.50 4.58 -11.51
CA GLY A 197 -1.00 4.98 -12.82
C GLY A 197 0.51 4.84 -12.95
N MET A 198 1.05 5.53 -13.93
CA MET A 198 2.47 5.65 -14.21
C MET A 198 2.77 7.04 -14.77
N LEU A 199 3.94 7.59 -14.47
CA LEU A 199 4.50 8.73 -15.18
C LEU A 199 5.54 8.24 -16.19
N VAL A 200 5.42 8.68 -17.44
CA VAL A 200 6.44 8.46 -18.48
C VAL A 200 7.43 9.63 -18.43
N SER A 201 8.67 9.35 -18.06
CA SER A 201 9.69 10.37 -17.79
C SER A 201 10.00 11.27 -19.00
N ASP A 202 10.09 10.67 -20.18
CA ASP A 202 10.50 11.38 -21.41
C ASP A 202 9.47 12.41 -21.89
N THR A 203 8.21 12.20 -21.58
CA THR A 203 7.10 13.05 -22.01
C THR A 203 6.44 13.83 -20.87
N GLY A 204 6.70 13.43 -19.63
CA GLY A 204 5.98 13.94 -18.46
C GLY A 204 4.50 13.55 -18.43
N LEU A 205 4.07 12.62 -19.28
CA LEU A 205 2.67 12.20 -19.38
C LEU A 205 2.33 11.15 -18.33
N TYR A 206 1.17 11.31 -17.73
CA TYR A 206 0.57 10.29 -16.87
C TYR A 206 -0.20 9.27 -17.71
N ILE A 207 0.03 8.00 -17.42
CA ILE A 207 -0.73 6.90 -18.02
C ILE A 207 -1.72 6.37 -16.99
N THR A 208 -2.93 6.41 -17.36
CA THR A 208 -4.21 5.97 -16.77
C THR A 208 -4.17 5.55 -15.29
N GLU A 209 -5.06 6.14 -14.50
CA GLU A 209 -5.36 5.73 -13.12
C GLU A 209 -5.96 4.32 -12.99
N LYS A 210 -6.43 3.72 -14.11
CA LYS A 210 -7.06 2.39 -14.13
C LYS A 210 -6.06 1.24 -14.05
N LYS A 211 -4.78 1.53 -14.27
CA LYS A 211 -3.68 0.57 -14.17
C LYS A 211 -2.70 1.02 -13.10
N GLY A 212 -2.02 0.08 -12.50
CA GLY A 212 -0.87 0.30 -11.65
C GLY A 212 0.30 -0.50 -12.16
N TYR A 213 1.47 -0.15 -11.67
CA TYR A 213 2.73 -0.79 -12.03
C TYR A 213 3.54 -0.95 -10.75
N LEU A 214 3.78 -2.17 -10.33
CA LEU A 214 4.60 -2.47 -9.15
C LEU A 214 6.03 -2.69 -9.58
N MET A 215 6.94 -1.83 -9.12
CA MET A 215 8.35 -1.91 -9.50
C MET A 215 9.07 -3.09 -8.85
N SER A 216 10.09 -3.56 -9.55
CA SER A 216 11.13 -4.42 -8.97
C SER A 216 12.50 -3.77 -9.12
N CYS A 217 13.49 -4.20 -8.32
CA CYS A 217 14.88 -3.80 -8.50
C CYS A 217 15.62 -4.59 -9.59
N THR A 218 14.95 -5.53 -10.27
CA THR A 218 15.57 -6.36 -11.30
C THR A 218 15.74 -5.59 -12.60
N SER A 219 16.98 -5.54 -13.09
CA SER A 219 17.34 -4.99 -14.41
C SER A 219 18.14 -6.02 -15.19
N GLU A 220 17.91 -6.09 -16.50
CA GLU A 220 18.62 -6.98 -17.42
C GLU A 220 19.69 -6.26 -18.24
N ASP A 221 19.72 -4.91 -18.20
CA ASP A 221 20.55 -4.07 -19.07
C ASP A 221 21.35 -3.01 -18.28
N ASN A 222 21.92 -3.40 -17.17
CA ASN A 222 22.73 -2.53 -16.31
C ASN A 222 22.02 -1.27 -15.81
N GLY A 223 20.70 -1.33 -15.63
CA GLY A 223 19.91 -0.25 -15.04
C GLY A 223 19.34 0.77 -16.02
N ALA A 224 19.40 0.53 -17.31
CA ALA A 224 18.68 1.36 -18.29
C ALA A 224 17.18 1.11 -18.21
N ASN A 225 16.78 -0.16 -18.08
CA ASN A 225 15.41 -0.56 -17.83
C ASN A 225 15.32 -1.50 -16.61
N TYR A 226 14.22 -1.39 -15.87
CA TYR A 226 13.89 -2.24 -14.74
C TYR A 226 12.55 -2.92 -14.98
N GLN A 227 12.38 -4.08 -14.39
CA GLN A 227 11.13 -4.81 -14.49
C GLN A 227 10.06 -4.19 -13.57
N ALA A 228 8.84 -4.06 -14.08
CA ALA A 228 7.67 -3.77 -13.27
C ALA A 228 6.49 -4.66 -13.71
N MET A 229 5.59 -4.91 -12.78
CA MET A 229 4.40 -5.72 -13.00
C MET A 229 3.18 -4.84 -13.22
N PRO A 230 2.58 -4.85 -14.41
CA PRO A 230 1.33 -4.15 -14.67
C PRO A 230 0.13 -4.88 -14.05
N TYR A 231 -0.73 -4.13 -13.36
CA TYR A 231 -1.96 -4.63 -12.75
C TYR A 231 -3.12 -3.64 -12.92
N SER A 232 -4.33 -4.08 -12.63
CA SER A 232 -5.55 -3.27 -12.58
C SER A 232 -6.40 -3.70 -11.39
N SER A 233 -7.55 -3.06 -11.18
CA SER A 233 -8.52 -3.47 -10.16
C SER A 233 -9.05 -4.90 -10.34
N GLY A 234 -8.91 -5.46 -11.53
CA GLY A 234 -9.28 -6.87 -11.83
C GLY A 234 -8.14 -7.87 -11.64
N GLY A 235 -6.98 -7.44 -11.17
CA GLY A 235 -5.82 -8.32 -10.97
C GLY A 235 -4.65 -8.01 -11.91
N ILE A 236 -3.78 -9.00 -12.09
CA ILE A 236 -2.59 -8.89 -12.94
C ILE A 236 -2.98 -8.80 -14.41
N VAL A 237 -2.43 -7.82 -15.11
CA VAL A 237 -2.73 -7.58 -16.54
C VAL A 237 -1.74 -8.31 -17.45
N ALA A 238 -0.47 -8.38 -17.02
CA ALA A 238 0.60 -9.06 -17.75
C ALA A 238 1.72 -9.45 -16.77
N GLY A 239 2.64 -10.30 -17.20
CA GLY A 239 3.87 -10.59 -16.46
C GLY A 239 4.77 -9.36 -16.32
N LEU A 240 5.90 -9.54 -15.64
CA LEU A 240 6.93 -8.51 -15.53
C LEU A 240 7.34 -8.03 -16.93
N ALA A 241 7.50 -6.73 -17.07
CA ALA A 241 7.89 -6.09 -18.32
C ALA A 241 8.94 -4.99 -18.03
N PRO A 242 9.85 -4.72 -18.98
CA PRO A 242 10.86 -3.68 -18.82
C PRO A 242 10.25 -2.27 -18.99
N PHE A 243 10.69 -1.36 -18.11
CA PHE A 243 10.34 0.07 -18.14
C PHE A 243 11.60 0.92 -17.97
N PRO A 244 11.74 2.05 -18.69
CA PRO A 244 12.83 2.98 -18.50
C PRO A 244 13.02 3.40 -17.06
N ALA A 245 14.27 3.48 -16.61
CA ALA A 245 14.63 3.78 -15.21
C ALA A 245 14.05 5.09 -14.67
N GLY A 246 13.79 6.06 -15.55
CA GLY A 246 13.18 7.36 -15.21
C GLY A 246 11.68 7.31 -14.99
N ASN A 247 10.97 6.28 -15.43
CA ASN A 247 9.52 6.22 -15.31
C ASN A 247 9.08 6.12 -13.84
N GLY A 248 8.02 6.85 -13.51
CA GLY A 248 7.43 6.84 -12.17
C GLY A 248 6.38 5.74 -12.04
N VAL A 249 6.62 4.78 -11.14
CA VAL A 249 5.72 3.66 -10.84
C VAL A 249 5.58 3.46 -9.33
N SER A 250 4.62 2.63 -8.92
CA SER A 250 4.38 2.34 -7.49
C SER A 250 5.46 1.44 -6.90
N LEU A 251 5.78 1.67 -5.62
CA LEU A 251 6.69 0.84 -4.83
C LEU A 251 5.98 0.25 -3.63
N ARG A 252 6.24 -1.03 -3.35
CA ARG A 252 5.98 -1.70 -2.07
C ARG A 252 7.24 -2.39 -1.63
N CYS A 253 7.62 -2.18 -0.39
CA CYS A 253 8.80 -2.84 0.15
C CYS A 253 8.43 -4.24 0.66
N VAL A 254 9.41 -5.13 0.61
CA VAL A 254 9.36 -6.49 1.17
C VAL A 254 10.41 -6.61 2.25
N LYS A 255 10.08 -7.32 3.35
CA LYS A 255 10.97 -7.48 4.50
C LYS A 255 12.11 -8.43 4.17
N ASP A 256 13.31 -8.09 4.64
CA ASP A 256 14.49 -8.96 4.59
C ASP A 256 14.22 -10.25 5.40
N ILE A 257 14.86 -11.36 4.99
CA ILE A 257 14.77 -12.64 5.70
C ILE A 257 15.84 -12.68 6.79
#